data_525eb94d05fe2100d0ee97be10c4caef
#
_entry.id   525eb94d05fe2100d0ee97be10c4caef
#
_cell.length_a   1.000
_cell.length_b   1.000
_cell.length_c   1.000
_cell.angle_alpha   90.00
_cell.angle_beta   90.00
_cell.angle_gamma   90.00
#
_symmetry.space_group_name_H-M   'P 1'
#
loop_
_entity.id
_entity.type
_entity.pdbx_description
1 polymer ?
#
loop_
_entity_poly.entity_id
_entity_poly.type
_entity_poly.pdbx_seq_one_letter_code
_entity_poly.pdbx_strand_id
1 'polypeptide(L)'
;MFFHSKPLVSVCIPVYNSEPYLMRCLESVAAQDFPGAKTEIIIVNDASCGTDADGNDCAAIVKSFKKQHKRNIKLFCHTRNKGLVEARRTAICEAEGEYICIVDSDDWLTPGALRLLYEAAQNTGADIVQGKANAVLPPYFSSLSTDEQSSVKKTAEKKQETANITSKEPLLGKDILKGYTVLRNHSGFLWGKLILRETYLNALEHIPPIFCTMLEDTIQYFFIAFEAKKYVSIDATVYNYSINTGISTGTRITTLSQWEHICSAASVFTALFDEISRLPEGSLLPEEMFAVKKECRAMLRKNIQKMDFVAPELKKEARDILCEYWGHSFVQEIECEIKADGNSTASS
;
A
#
# COMPACT_ATOMS: atom_id res chain seq x y z
N MET A 1 -11.96 32.16 22.59
CA MET A 1 -11.32 30.85 22.33
C MET A 1 -12.19 30.11 21.31
N PHE A 2 -11.78 30.03 20.08
CA PHE A 2 -12.45 29.18 19.10
C PHE A 2 -12.06 27.72 19.43
N PHE A 3 -12.99 26.95 19.97
CA PHE A 3 -12.82 25.51 20.07
C PHE A 3 -12.77 24.97 18.64
N HIS A 4 -11.59 24.70 18.12
CA HIS A 4 -11.46 23.88 16.91
C HIS A 4 -11.90 22.47 17.33
N SER A 5 -13.08 22.05 16.85
CA SER A 5 -13.49 20.65 17.01
C SER A 5 -12.44 19.79 16.31
N LYS A 6 -12.01 18.69 16.97
CA LYS A 6 -11.09 17.73 16.36
C LYS A 6 -11.63 17.30 14.98
N PRO A 7 -10.77 17.11 13.97
CA PRO A 7 -11.21 16.55 12.72
C PRO A 7 -11.78 15.14 12.92
N LEU A 8 -12.73 14.75 12.07
CA LEU A 8 -13.27 13.39 12.08
C LEU A 8 -12.41 12.46 11.23
N VAL A 9 -11.85 12.99 10.13
CA VAL A 9 -11.03 12.22 9.18
C VAL A 9 -9.74 12.97 8.88
N SER A 10 -8.61 12.27 9.00
CA SER A 10 -7.32 12.70 8.50
C SER A 10 -7.04 11.97 7.19
N VAL A 11 -6.94 12.72 6.09
CA VAL A 11 -6.52 12.19 4.80
C VAL A 11 -5.00 12.30 4.72
N CYS A 12 -4.31 11.15 4.69
CA CYS A 12 -2.85 11.06 4.71
C CYS A 12 -2.32 10.74 3.30
N ILE A 13 -1.47 11.62 2.77
CA ILE A 13 -0.95 11.57 1.40
C ILE A 13 0.57 11.56 1.43
N PRO A 14 1.22 10.38 1.31
CA PRO A 14 2.66 10.30 1.12
C PRO A 14 3.03 10.70 -0.32
N VAL A 15 4.11 11.45 -0.50
CA VAL A 15 4.58 11.94 -1.80
C VAL A 15 6.05 11.60 -1.98
N TYR A 16 6.35 10.88 -3.07
CA TYR A 16 7.72 10.65 -3.54
C TYR A 16 7.74 10.50 -5.06
N ASN A 17 8.27 11.49 -5.77
CA ASN A 17 8.39 11.55 -7.24
C ASN A 17 7.04 11.34 -7.97
N SER A 18 5.96 11.88 -7.42
CA SER A 18 4.58 11.80 -7.94
C SER A 18 3.93 13.17 -8.15
N GLU A 19 4.72 14.23 -8.19
CA GLU A 19 4.29 15.60 -8.38
C GLU A 19 3.35 15.82 -9.59
N PRO A 20 3.55 15.13 -10.74
CA PRO A 20 2.64 15.26 -11.88
C PRO A 20 1.18 14.89 -11.57
N TYR A 21 0.95 14.10 -10.54
CA TYR A 21 -0.38 13.60 -10.16
C TYR A 21 -0.95 14.27 -8.91
N LEU A 22 -0.09 14.88 -8.09
CA LEU A 22 -0.42 15.37 -6.76
C LEU A 22 -1.59 16.37 -6.75
N MET A 23 -1.65 17.29 -7.72
CA MET A 23 -2.74 18.26 -7.79
C MET A 23 -4.10 17.57 -7.97
N ARG A 24 -4.20 16.58 -8.86
CA ARG A 24 -5.43 15.77 -9.06
C ARG A 24 -5.83 15.06 -7.78
N CYS A 25 -4.89 14.47 -7.07
CA CYS A 25 -5.13 13.81 -5.78
C CYS A 25 -5.73 14.81 -4.79
N LEU A 26 -5.11 15.95 -4.58
CA LEU A 26 -5.55 16.99 -3.66
C LEU A 26 -6.94 17.55 -4.01
N GLU A 27 -7.20 17.83 -5.29
CA GLU A 27 -8.51 18.30 -5.78
C GLU A 27 -9.61 17.27 -5.49
N SER A 28 -9.34 16.00 -5.64
CA SER A 28 -10.31 14.93 -5.33
C SER A 28 -10.70 14.91 -3.85
N VAL A 29 -9.76 15.22 -2.95
CA VAL A 29 -10.02 15.33 -1.50
C VAL A 29 -10.77 16.63 -1.19
N ALA A 30 -10.41 17.73 -1.84
CA ALA A 30 -11.12 19.01 -1.66
C ALA A 30 -12.57 18.96 -2.15
N ALA A 31 -12.84 18.18 -3.20
CA ALA A 31 -14.16 18.00 -3.81
C ALA A 31 -15.09 17.07 -3.04
N GLN A 32 -14.64 16.45 -1.94
CA GLN A 32 -15.50 15.57 -1.15
C GLN A 32 -16.67 16.33 -0.53
N ASP A 33 -17.86 15.76 -0.59
CA ASP A 33 -19.09 16.23 0.05
C ASP A 33 -19.10 15.91 1.57
N PHE A 34 -17.95 16.05 2.21
CA PHE A 34 -17.72 15.85 3.62
C PHE A 34 -17.28 17.17 4.27
N PRO A 35 -17.79 17.53 5.45
CA PRO A 35 -17.52 18.85 6.02
C PRO A 35 -16.03 19.18 6.10
N GLY A 36 -15.59 20.21 5.38
CA GLY A 36 -14.17 20.58 5.30
C GLY A 36 -13.55 20.96 6.64
N ALA A 37 -14.34 21.51 7.56
CA ALA A 37 -13.90 21.81 8.92
C ALA A 37 -13.68 20.55 9.78
N LYS A 38 -14.17 19.39 9.32
CA LYS A 38 -14.02 18.09 9.99
C LYS A 38 -13.02 17.17 9.28
N THR A 39 -12.31 17.69 8.28
CA THR A 39 -11.28 16.95 7.53
C THR A 39 -9.97 17.73 7.60
N GLU A 40 -8.88 17.04 7.91
CA GLU A 40 -7.53 17.54 7.68
C GLU A 40 -6.83 16.75 6.58
N ILE A 41 -5.92 17.39 5.87
CA ILE A 41 -5.09 16.78 4.84
C ILE A 41 -3.65 16.84 5.32
N ILE A 42 -3.03 15.69 5.46
CA ILE A 42 -1.65 15.56 5.90
C ILE A 42 -0.82 15.03 4.74
N ILE A 43 0.08 15.87 4.26
CA ILE A 43 0.98 15.55 3.16
C ILE A 43 2.36 15.32 3.74
N VAL A 44 3.00 14.21 3.38
CA VAL A 44 4.38 13.91 3.76
C VAL A 44 5.21 13.79 2.49
N ASN A 45 6.05 14.79 2.24
CA ASN A 45 7.05 14.75 1.19
C ASN A 45 8.26 13.95 1.68
N ASP A 46 8.45 12.75 1.14
CA ASP A 46 9.54 11.84 1.51
C ASP A 46 10.84 12.15 0.74
N ALA A 47 11.27 13.42 0.80
CA ALA A 47 12.43 13.94 0.09
C ALA A 47 12.33 13.75 -1.44
N SER A 48 11.17 14.01 -1.98
CA SER A 48 10.92 14.00 -3.41
C SER A 48 11.73 15.07 -4.11
N CYS A 49 12.33 14.74 -5.25
CA CYS A 49 13.01 15.67 -6.13
C CYS A 49 12.28 15.82 -7.49
N GLY A 50 11.09 15.25 -7.62
CA GLY A 50 10.23 15.38 -8.79
C GLY A 50 9.58 16.75 -8.91
N THR A 51 9.07 17.04 -10.10
CA THR A 51 8.28 18.24 -10.39
C THR A 51 7.07 17.87 -11.25
N ASP A 52 6.05 18.73 -11.25
CA ASP A 52 4.95 18.65 -12.20
C ASP A 52 5.37 19.16 -13.60
N ALA A 53 4.43 19.20 -14.55
CA ALA A 53 4.67 19.65 -15.92
C ALA A 53 5.10 21.14 -16.02
N ASP A 54 4.77 21.95 -15.01
CA ASP A 54 5.11 23.36 -14.93
C ASP A 54 6.40 23.61 -14.14
N GLY A 55 7.09 22.55 -13.69
CA GLY A 55 8.32 22.62 -12.92
C GLY A 55 8.13 22.91 -11.43
N ASN A 56 6.90 22.76 -10.90
CA ASN A 56 6.62 22.95 -9.47
C ASN A 56 6.99 21.71 -8.69
N ASP A 57 7.72 21.85 -7.60
CA ASP A 57 7.95 20.82 -6.61
C ASP A 57 6.72 20.60 -5.71
N CYS A 58 6.77 19.58 -4.87
CA CYS A 58 5.70 19.26 -3.92
C CYS A 58 5.27 20.47 -3.08
N ALA A 59 6.22 21.25 -2.58
CA ALA A 59 5.92 22.41 -1.72
C ALA A 59 5.20 23.53 -2.49
N ALA A 60 5.61 23.79 -3.73
CA ALA A 60 4.98 24.77 -4.61
C ALA A 60 3.54 24.37 -4.97
N ILE A 61 3.31 23.09 -5.30
CA ILE A 61 1.98 22.54 -5.58
C ILE A 61 1.07 22.70 -4.35
N VAL A 62 1.52 22.28 -3.18
CA VAL A 62 0.75 22.39 -1.93
C VAL A 62 0.47 23.87 -1.58
N LYS A 63 1.42 24.76 -1.79
CA LYS A 63 1.24 26.20 -1.58
C LYS A 63 0.19 26.78 -2.54
N SER A 64 0.20 26.40 -3.80
CA SER A 64 -0.80 26.78 -4.79
C SER A 64 -2.20 26.28 -4.39
N PHE A 65 -2.31 25.03 -4.03
CA PHE A 65 -3.54 24.41 -3.58
C PHE A 65 -4.13 25.10 -2.33
N LYS A 66 -3.29 25.42 -1.32
CA LYS A 66 -3.72 26.16 -0.11
C LYS A 66 -4.30 27.55 -0.42
N LYS A 67 -3.86 28.21 -1.48
CA LYS A 67 -4.42 29.52 -1.89
C LYS A 67 -5.82 29.41 -2.47
N GLN A 68 -6.11 28.28 -3.13
CA GLN A 68 -7.39 28.05 -3.82
C GLN A 68 -8.43 27.45 -2.87
N HIS A 69 -7.99 26.65 -1.91
CA HIS A 69 -8.85 25.89 -1.01
C HIS A 69 -8.62 26.24 0.46
N LYS A 70 -9.70 26.67 1.15
CA LYS A 70 -9.68 26.91 2.60
C LYS A 70 -9.81 25.58 3.36
N ARG A 71 -8.78 24.74 3.32
CA ARG A 71 -8.74 23.44 3.99
C ARG A 71 -7.66 23.45 5.07
N ASN A 72 -7.85 22.57 6.10
CA ASN A 72 -6.81 22.29 7.09
C ASN A 72 -5.76 21.38 6.44
N ILE A 73 -4.61 21.95 6.05
CA ILE A 73 -3.55 21.21 5.34
C ILE A 73 -2.26 21.37 6.11
N LYS A 74 -1.65 20.24 6.46
CA LYS A 74 -0.31 20.14 7.05
C LYS A 74 0.64 19.53 6.00
N LEU A 75 1.84 20.08 5.86
CA LEU A 75 2.91 19.53 5.00
C LEU A 75 4.12 19.26 5.87
N PHE A 76 4.57 18.03 5.86
CA PHE A 76 5.81 17.57 6.49
C PHE A 76 6.80 17.16 5.41
N CYS A 77 8.08 17.42 5.62
CA CYS A 77 9.13 17.08 4.67
C CYS A 77 10.22 16.28 5.39
N HIS A 78 10.53 15.10 4.87
CA HIS A 78 11.70 14.35 5.31
C HIS A 78 12.97 14.95 4.69
N THR A 79 14.08 14.85 5.39
CA THR A 79 15.39 15.33 4.91
C THR A 79 16.06 14.35 3.94
N ARG A 80 15.57 13.09 3.91
CA ARG A 80 15.97 12.02 2.99
C ARG A 80 14.80 11.09 2.76
N ASN A 81 14.81 10.33 1.67
CA ASN A 81 13.84 9.27 1.45
C ASN A 81 13.95 8.21 2.56
N LYS A 82 12.86 8.01 3.29
CA LYS A 82 12.72 7.01 4.36
C LYS A 82 11.84 5.84 3.94
N GLY A 83 11.20 5.92 2.79
CA GLY A 83 10.26 4.92 2.27
C GLY A 83 8.82 5.14 2.71
N LEU A 84 7.91 4.45 2.00
CA LEU A 84 6.46 4.65 2.13
C LEU A 84 5.92 4.33 3.53
N VAL A 85 6.49 3.30 4.21
CA VAL A 85 6.11 2.95 5.59
C VAL A 85 6.35 4.14 6.53
N GLU A 86 7.53 4.77 6.45
CA GLU A 86 7.88 5.89 7.33
C GLU A 86 7.18 7.19 6.96
N ALA A 87 6.88 7.40 5.66
CA ALA A 87 6.07 8.54 5.24
C ALA A 87 4.63 8.42 5.79
N ARG A 88 4.03 7.24 5.71
CA ARG A 88 2.72 6.96 6.32
C ARG A 88 2.77 7.06 7.85
N ARG A 89 3.82 6.52 8.50
CA ARG A 89 4.02 6.66 9.96
C ARG A 89 4.01 8.13 10.37
N THR A 90 4.80 8.96 9.70
CA THR A 90 4.83 10.40 9.97
C THR A 90 3.44 11.01 9.84
N ALA A 91 2.71 10.71 8.76
CA ALA A 91 1.36 11.25 8.55
C ALA A 91 0.39 10.83 9.65
N ILE A 92 0.42 9.57 10.08
CA ILE A 92 -0.51 9.02 11.09
C ILE A 92 -0.20 9.55 12.49
N CYS A 93 1.07 9.69 12.85
CA CYS A 93 1.48 10.27 14.13
C CYS A 93 1.06 11.75 14.24
N GLU A 94 1.10 12.50 13.13
CA GLU A 94 0.72 13.92 13.06
C GLU A 94 -0.79 14.13 12.85
N ALA A 95 -1.54 13.05 12.62
CA ALA A 95 -2.98 13.07 12.44
C ALA A 95 -3.70 13.31 13.76
N GLU A 96 -4.77 14.11 13.73
CA GLU A 96 -5.65 14.40 14.87
C GLU A 96 -7.05 13.83 14.69
N GLY A 97 -7.39 13.38 13.47
CA GLY A 97 -8.69 12.80 13.14
C GLY A 97 -8.98 11.51 13.88
N GLU A 98 -10.26 11.23 14.06
CA GLU A 98 -10.74 9.97 14.63
C GLU A 98 -10.40 8.79 13.73
N TYR A 99 -10.51 9.00 12.42
CA TYR A 99 -10.20 8.02 11.39
C TYR A 99 -9.10 8.50 10.44
N ILE A 100 -8.36 7.54 9.89
CA ILE A 100 -7.32 7.72 8.87
C ILE A 100 -7.85 7.22 7.52
N CYS A 101 -7.68 8.04 6.47
CA CYS A 101 -7.86 7.67 5.08
C CYS A 101 -6.53 7.83 4.34
N ILE A 102 -5.92 6.73 3.90
CA ILE A 102 -4.70 6.78 3.09
C ILE A 102 -5.08 7.01 1.63
N VAL A 103 -4.42 7.96 0.98
CA VAL A 103 -4.54 8.19 -0.46
C VAL A 103 -3.13 8.32 -1.04
N ASP A 104 -2.78 7.41 -1.95
CA ASP A 104 -1.50 7.49 -2.66
C ASP A 104 -1.54 8.70 -3.61
N SER A 105 -0.44 9.43 -3.72
CA SER A 105 -0.41 10.75 -4.37
C SER A 105 -0.60 10.73 -5.89
N ASP A 106 -0.50 9.55 -6.51
CA ASP A 106 -0.79 9.30 -7.92
C ASP A 106 -2.23 8.83 -8.20
N ASP A 107 -3.02 8.64 -7.12
CA ASP A 107 -4.41 8.17 -7.13
C ASP A 107 -5.39 9.29 -6.73
N TRP A 108 -6.70 8.98 -6.67
CA TRP A 108 -7.72 9.94 -6.23
C TRP A 108 -8.99 9.28 -5.70
N LEU A 109 -9.70 9.97 -4.83
CA LEU A 109 -10.98 9.55 -4.29
C LEU A 109 -12.12 9.74 -5.30
N THR A 110 -13.11 8.86 -5.26
CA THR A 110 -14.39 9.09 -5.98
C THR A 110 -15.25 10.12 -5.23
N PRO A 111 -16.21 10.79 -5.90
CA PRO A 111 -17.15 11.68 -5.21
C PRO A 111 -17.90 10.97 -4.08
N GLY A 112 -18.00 11.58 -2.92
CA GLY A 112 -18.72 11.04 -1.75
C GLY A 112 -17.98 9.94 -0.99
N ALA A 113 -16.76 9.59 -1.34
CA ALA A 113 -16.02 8.50 -0.72
C ALA A 113 -15.88 8.66 0.80
N LEU A 114 -15.43 9.84 1.27
CA LEU A 114 -15.23 10.09 2.70
C LEU A 114 -16.54 9.99 3.48
N ARG A 115 -17.64 10.51 2.93
CA ARG A 115 -18.96 10.46 3.57
C ARG A 115 -19.43 9.01 3.70
N LEU A 116 -19.39 8.24 2.62
CA LEU A 116 -19.86 6.85 2.61
C LEU A 116 -19.08 5.97 3.59
N LEU A 117 -17.75 6.11 3.61
CA LEU A 117 -16.88 5.38 4.53
C LEU A 117 -17.14 5.77 5.98
N TYR A 118 -17.26 7.09 6.25
CA TYR A 118 -17.47 7.60 7.61
C TYR A 118 -18.85 7.21 8.15
N GLU A 119 -19.92 7.36 7.35
CA GLU A 119 -21.27 6.92 7.73
C GLU A 119 -21.32 5.43 8.08
N ALA A 120 -20.65 4.59 7.28
CA ALA A 120 -20.54 3.17 7.57
C ALA A 120 -19.78 2.89 8.88
N ALA A 121 -18.66 3.60 9.13
CA ALA A 121 -17.92 3.50 10.39
C ALA A 121 -18.78 3.87 11.59
N GLN A 122 -19.47 5.01 11.53
CA GLN A 122 -20.35 5.48 12.63
C GLN A 122 -21.54 4.55 12.89
N ASN A 123 -22.20 4.08 11.82
CA ASN A 123 -23.36 3.21 11.92
C ASN A 123 -23.03 1.83 12.47
N THR A 124 -21.80 1.36 12.29
CA THR A 124 -21.41 0.00 12.64
C THR A 124 -20.45 -0.06 13.83
N GLY A 125 -19.79 1.03 14.19
CA GLY A 125 -18.70 1.06 15.15
C GLY A 125 -17.48 0.26 14.66
N ALA A 126 -17.22 0.24 13.34
CA ALA A 126 -16.10 -0.51 12.77
C ALA A 126 -14.79 0.26 12.89
N ASP A 127 -13.71 -0.48 13.20
CA ASP A 127 -12.35 0.05 13.19
C ASP A 127 -11.81 0.14 11.76
N ILE A 128 -12.28 -0.75 10.85
CA ILE A 128 -11.91 -0.77 9.45
C ILE A 128 -13.17 -0.80 8.60
N VAL A 129 -13.32 0.18 7.71
CA VAL A 129 -14.33 0.16 6.65
C VAL A 129 -13.63 0.10 5.31
N GLN A 130 -13.94 -0.89 4.49
CA GLN A 130 -13.40 -1.05 3.14
C GLN A 130 -14.46 -0.78 2.08
N GLY A 131 -14.16 0.11 1.12
CA GLY A 131 -14.91 0.27 -0.11
C GLY A 131 -14.27 -0.44 -1.30
N LYS A 132 -14.88 -0.31 -2.47
CA LYS A 132 -14.35 -0.81 -3.75
C LYS A 132 -13.47 0.25 -4.43
N ALA A 133 -12.68 -0.21 -5.40
CA ALA A 133 -11.83 0.64 -6.21
C ALA A 133 -12.01 0.37 -7.71
N ASN A 134 -11.77 1.39 -8.53
CA ASN A 134 -11.58 1.26 -9.96
C ASN A 134 -10.08 1.24 -10.28
N ALA A 135 -9.66 0.37 -11.17
CA ALA A 135 -8.34 0.47 -11.79
C ALA A 135 -8.46 1.35 -13.04
N VAL A 136 -7.73 2.47 -13.05
CA VAL A 136 -7.80 3.46 -14.12
C VAL A 136 -6.58 3.33 -15.03
N LEU A 137 -6.84 3.16 -16.32
CA LEU A 137 -5.79 3.03 -17.33
C LEU A 137 -5.03 4.36 -17.50
N PRO A 138 -3.72 4.31 -17.82
CA PRO A 138 -2.92 5.52 -17.97
C PRO A 138 -3.40 6.36 -19.18
N PRO A 139 -3.23 7.70 -19.15
CA PRO A 139 -3.69 8.59 -20.23
C PRO A 139 -3.10 8.23 -21.61
N TYR A 140 -1.88 7.69 -21.66
CA TYR A 140 -1.20 7.27 -22.86
C TYR A 140 -1.56 5.86 -23.35
N PHE A 141 -2.57 5.22 -22.74
CA PHE A 141 -2.95 3.84 -23.04
C PHE A 141 -3.25 3.61 -24.53
N SER A 142 -3.93 4.55 -25.19
CA SER A 142 -4.29 4.46 -26.60
C SER A 142 -3.08 4.55 -27.55
N SER A 143 -1.94 5.06 -27.09
CA SER A 143 -0.70 5.13 -27.88
C SER A 143 0.19 3.88 -27.77
N LEU A 144 -0.17 2.94 -26.91
CA LEU A 144 0.55 1.68 -26.73
C LEU A 144 0.25 0.71 -27.88
N SER A 145 1.18 -0.20 -28.18
CA SER A 145 0.94 -1.32 -29.07
C SER A 145 -0.17 -2.25 -28.55
N THR A 146 -0.76 -3.06 -29.42
CA THR A 146 -1.84 -4.00 -29.06
C THR A 146 -1.43 -4.95 -27.94
N ASP A 147 -0.19 -5.45 -27.96
CA ASP A 147 0.31 -6.37 -26.93
C ASP A 147 0.51 -5.67 -25.59
N GLU A 148 1.04 -4.44 -25.59
CA GLU A 148 1.17 -3.62 -24.38
C GLU A 148 -0.20 -3.26 -23.82
N GLN A 149 -1.18 -2.87 -24.64
CA GLN A 149 -2.55 -2.60 -24.20
C GLN A 149 -3.17 -3.84 -23.54
N SER A 150 -2.98 -5.02 -24.14
CA SER A 150 -3.48 -6.28 -23.56
C SER A 150 -2.85 -6.58 -22.20
N SER A 151 -1.53 -6.37 -22.08
CA SER A 151 -0.81 -6.56 -20.81
C SER A 151 -1.26 -5.58 -19.73
N VAL A 152 -1.41 -4.30 -20.07
CA VAL A 152 -1.88 -3.24 -19.15
C VAL A 152 -3.32 -3.52 -18.69
N LYS A 153 -4.22 -3.92 -19.61
CA LYS A 153 -5.59 -4.30 -19.26
C LYS A 153 -5.64 -5.47 -18.28
N LYS A 154 -4.91 -6.56 -18.56
CA LYS A 154 -4.85 -7.72 -17.65
C LYS A 154 -4.35 -7.32 -16.26
N THR A 155 -3.35 -6.43 -16.21
CA THR A 155 -2.83 -5.91 -14.94
C THR A 155 -3.90 -5.10 -14.20
N ALA A 156 -4.63 -4.24 -14.90
CA ALA A 156 -5.72 -3.43 -14.34
C ALA A 156 -6.83 -4.31 -13.78
N GLU A 157 -7.32 -5.27 -14.57
CA GLU A 157 -8.36 -6.22 -14.19
C GLU A 157 -7.97 -7.00 -12.94
N LYS A 158 -6.77 -7.60 -12.93
CA LYS A 158 -6.26 -8.35 -11.79
C LYS A 158 -6.13 -7.48 -10.52
N LYS A 159 -5.63 -6.24 -10.68
CA LYS A 159 -5.48 -5.31 -9.56
C LYS A 159 -6.84 -4.92 -8.99
N GLN A 160 -7.81 -4.62 -9.87
CA GLN A 160 -9.17 -4.28 -9.48
C GLN A 160 -9.88 -5.46 -8.78
N GLU A 161 -9.77 -6.67 -9.34
CA GLU A 161 -10.30 -7.88 -8.69
C GLU A 161 -9.74 -8.05 -7.29
N THR A 162 -8.40 -7.96 -7.14
CA THR A 162 -7.75 -8.10 -5.83
C THR A 162 -8.18 -7.00 -4.85
N ALA A 163 -8.27 -5.75 -5.32
CA ALA A 163 -8.69 -4.62 -4.48
C ALA A 163 -10.14 -4.76 -4.01
N ASN A 164 -11.00 -5.33 -4.85
CA ASN A 164 -12.43 -5.47 -4.60
C ASN A 164 -12.82 -6.77 -3.89
N ILE A 165 -11.83 -7.56 -3.44
CA ILE A 165 -12.12 -8.65 -2.50
C ILE A 165 -12.56 -8.03 -1.19
N THR A 166 -13.80 -8.27 -0.79
CA THR A 166 -14.41 -7.77 0.45
C THR A 166 -15.21 -8.87 1.13
N SER A 167 -15.15 -8.94 2.45
CA SER A 167 -16.05 -9.82 3.21
C SER A 167 -17.46 -9.26 3.16
N LYS A 168 -18.44 -10.11 2.83
CA LYS A 168 -19.86 -9.71 2.82
C LYS A 168 -20.39 -9.48 4.23
N GLU A 169 -19.93 -10.28 5.17
CA GLU A 169 -20.31 -10.20 6.57
C GLU A 169 -19.25 -9.43 7.37
N PRO A 170 -19.64 -8.74 8.44
CA PRO A 170 -18.70 -8.13 9.38
C PRO A 170 -17.75 -9.19 9.96
N LEU A 171 -16.47 -8.85 10.06
CA LEU A 171 -15.46 -9.68 10.73
C LEU A 171 -15.15 -9.09 12.10
N LEU A 172 -14.97 -9.93 13.11
CA LEU A 172 -14.76 -9.53 14.50
C LEU A 172 -13.46 -10.12 15.06
N GLY A 173 -12.66 -9.28 15.74
CA GLY A 173 -11.45 -9.70 16.44
C GLY A 173 -10.53 -10.55 15.56
N LYS A 174 -10.15 -11.75 16.02
CA LYS A 174 -9.23 -12.63 15.29
C LYS A 174 -9.68 -13.05 13.89
N ASP A 175 -10.99 -13.00 13.59
CA ASP A 175 -11.47 -13.32 12.24
C ASP A 175 -11.02 -12.31 11.19
N ILE A 176 -10.63 -11.10 11.60
CA ILE A 176 -10.11 -10.07 10.68
C ILE A 176 -8.75 -10.51 10.13
N LEU A 177 -7.78 -10.83 11.00
CA LEU A 177 -6.47 -11.29 10.59
C LEU A 177 -6.55 -12.62 9.83
N LYS A 178 -7.35 -13.57 10.33
CA LYS A 178 -7.62 -14.85 9.65
C LYS A 178 -8.24 -14.63 8.26
N GLY A 179 -9.18 -13.70 8.15
CA GLY A 179 -9.81 -13.30 6.90
C GLY A 179 -8.80 -12.78 5.89
N TYR A 180 -7.86 -11.96 6.32
CA TYR A 180 -6.79 -11.44 5.48
C TYR A 180 -5.76 -12.50 5.08
N THR A 181 -5.23 -13.24 6.05
CA THR A 181 -4.07 -14.12 5.84
C THR A 181 -4.46 -15.48 5.26
N VAL A 182 -5.50 -16.11 5.79
CA VAL A 182 -5.90 -17.50 5.48
C VAL A 182 -7.00 -17.55 4.44
N LEU A 183 -8.13 -16.87 4.71
CA LEU A 183 -9.33 -16.96 3.88
C LEU A 183 -9.26 -16.06 2.63
N ARG A 184 -8.40 -15.04 2.64
CA ARG A 184 -8.25 -14.07 1.54
C ARG A 184 -9.59 -13.43 1.14
N ASN A 185 -10.46 -13.15 2.11
CA ASN A 185 -11.81 -12.64 1.89
C ASN A 185 -11.93 -11.11 1.95
N HIS A 186 -10.83 -10.41 2.17
CA HIS A 186 -10.71 -8.96 2.00
C HIS A 186 -9.28 -8.55 1.65
N SER A 187 -9.12 -7.35 1.06
CA SER A 187 -7.85 -6.89 0.54
C SER A 187 -6.95 -6.28 1.62
N GLY A 188 -5.62 -6.41 1.44
CA GLY A 188 -4.62 -5.81 2.32
C GLY A 188 -4.17 -4.41 1.90
N PHE A 189 -4.71 -3.81 0.84
CA PHE A 189 -4.38 -2.44 0.46
C PHE A 189 -4.83 -1.45 1.53
N LEU A 190 -3.99 -0.46 1.85
CA LEU A 190 -4.33 0.56 2.85
C LEU A 190 -5.24 1.64 2.29
N TRP A 191 -5.14 1.92 1.00
CA TRP A 191 -6.07 2.81 0.30
C TRP A 191 -7.44 2.17 0.07
N GLY A 192 -8.45 2.97 -0.21
CA GLY A 192 -9.85 2.51 -0.33
C GLY A 192 -10.47 2.08 1.01
N LYS A 193 -9.84 2.47 2.11
CA LYS A 193 -10.27 2.18 3.48
C LYS A 193 -10.35 3.43 4.34
N LEU A 194 -11.19 3.33 5.36
CA LEU A 194 -11.20 4.22 6.52
C LEU A 194 -10.81 3.37 7.74
N ILE A 195 -9.79 3.77 8.47
CA ILE A 195 -9.21 3.00 9.57
C ILE A 195 -9.24 3.85 10.83
N LEU A 196 -9.76 3.32 11.94
CA LEU A 196 -9.74 4.00 13.24
C LEU A 196 -8.28 4.35 13.59
N ARG A 197 -8.03 5.62 13.91
CA ARG A 197 -6.67 6.11 14.16
C ARG A 197 -5.97 5.35 15.28
N GLU A 198 -6.68 5.06 16.38
CA GLU A 198 -6.14 4.30 17.51
C GLU A 198 -5.65 2.91 17.07
N THR A 199 -6.46 2.19 16.30
CA THR A 199 -6.09 0.88 15.74
C THR A 199 -4.83 0.97 14.88
N TYR A 200 -4.70 2.03 14.06
CA TYR A 200 -3.51 2.20 13.24
C TYR A 200 -2.28 2.56 14.08
N LEU A 201 -2.43 3.41 15.09
CA LEU A 201 -1.31 3.75 16.00
C LEU A 201 -0.81 2.52 16.75
N ASN A 202 -1.72 1.69 17.29
CA ASN A 202 -1.35 0.43 17.93
C ASN A 202 -0.59 -0.49 16.96
N ALA A 203 -1.08 -0.61 15.73
CA ALA A 203 -0.39 -1.39 14.69
C ALA A 203 1.03 -0.88 14.39
N LEU A 204 1.24 0.44 14.42
CA LEU A 204 2.57 1.04 14.20
C LEU A 204 3.58 0.72 15.32
N GLU A 205 3.13 0.39 16.52
CA GLU A 205 4.02 -0.04 17.62
C GLU A 205 4.72 -1.37 17.31
N HIS A 206 4.07 -2.23 16.51
CA HIS A 206 4.60 -3.51 16.03
C HIS A 206 5.51 -3.39 14.81
N ILE A 207 5.59 -2.24 14.16
CA ILE A 207 6.33 -2.08 12.91
C ILE A 207 7.63 -1.33 13.18
N PRO A 208 8.80 -1.99 13.11
CA PRO A 208 10.07 -1.29 13.27
C PRO A 208 10.29 -0.32 12.10
N PRO A 209 11.18 0.67 12.25
CA PRO A 209 11.61 1.49 11.12
C PRO A 209 12.23 0.60 10.03
N ILE A 210 11.58 0.51 8.88
CA ILE A 210 12.06 -0.29 7.75
C ILE A 210 12.03 0.53 6.47
N PHE A 211 13.02 0.31 5.62
CA PHE A 211 13.00 0.79 4.25
C PHE A 211 12.62 -0.37 3.33
N CYS A 212 11.47 -0.27 2.69
CA CYS A 212 11.02 -1.20 1.68
C CYS A 212 10.22 -0.45 0.61
N THR A 213 10.24 -0.98 -0.60
CA THR A 213 9.54 -0.43 -1.76
C THR A 213 8.59 -1.44 -2.37
N MET A 214 8.47 -2.60 -1.73
CA MET A 214 7.58 -3.70 -2.11
C MET A 214 6.96 -4.30 -0.85
N LEU A 215 5.65 -4.60 -0.92
CA LEU A 215 4.88 -5.23 0.15
C LEU A 215 4.76 -4.41 1.44
N GLU A 216 4.97 -3.12 1.38
CA GLU A 216 4.82 -2.21 2.53
C GLU A 216 3.40 -2.26 3.14
N ASP A 217 2.38 -2.47 2.28
CA ASP A 217 0.99 -2.67 2.74
C ASP A 217 0.85 -3.97 3.55
N THR A 218 1.64 -5.00 3.22
CA THR A 218 1.52 -6.32 3.85
C THR A 218 1.80 -6.25 5.34
N ILE A 219 2.92 -5.65 5.75
CA ILE A 219 3.26 -5.55 7.18
C ILE A 219 2.32 -4.60 7.91
N GLN A 220 1.96 -3.47 7.29
CA GLN A 220 1.08 -2.49 7.91
C GLN A 220 -0.32 -3.07 8.10
N TYR A 221 -0.92 -3.65 7.04
CA TYR A 221 -2.26 -4.20 7.13
C TYR A 221 -2.34 -5.45 8.01
N PHE A 222 -1.26 -6.24 8.07
CA PHE A 222 -1.18 -7.39 8.98
C PHE A 222 -1.41 -6.93 10.44
N PHE A 223 -0.68 -5.93 10.90
CA PHE A 223 -0.82 -5.46 12.28
C PHE A 223 -2.08 -4.61 12.48
N ILE A 224 -2.58 -3.89 11.48
CA ILE A 224 -3.89 -3.23 11.55
C ILE A 224 -5.00 -4.28 11.73
N ALA A 225 -4.96 -5.38 10.97
CA ALA A 225 -5.92 -6.47 11.08
C ALA A 225 -5.78 -7.25 12.40
N PHE A 226 -4.56 -7.31 12.96
CA PHE A 226 -4.28 -7.90 14.27
C PHE A 226 -4.89 -7.08 15.41
N GLU A 227 -4.80 -5.74 15.35
CA GLU A 227 -5.27 -4.82 16.38
C GLU A 227 -6.78 -4.50 16.27
N ALA A 228 -7.37 -4.63 15.09
CA ALA A 228 -8.74 -4.25 14.82
C ALA A 228 -9.74 -5.18 15.52
N LYS A 229 -10.81 -4.57 16.06
CA LYS A 229 -11.92 -5.29 16.71
C LYS A 229 -13.06 -5.58 15.75
N LYS A 230 -13.26 -4.73 14.73
CA LYS A 230 -14.35 -4.89 13.76
C LYS A 230 -13.99 -4.34 12.38
N TYR A 231 -14.21 -5.19 11.39
CA TYR A 231 -14.11 -4.86 9.97
C TYR A 231 -15.50 -4.95 9.32
N VAL A 232 -15.80 -3.99 8.45
CA VAL A 232 -16.96 -4.04 7.55
C VAL A 232 -16.56 -3.60 6.15
N SER A 233 -17.34 -4.00 5.15
CA SER A 233 -17.22 -3.49 3.78
C SER A 233 -18.49 -2.78 3.35
N ILE A 234 -18.35 -1.87 2.38
CA ILE A 234 -19.48 -1.22 1.69
C ILE A 234 -19.43 -1.53 0.20
N ASP A 235 -20.59 -1.71 -0.39
CA ASP A 235 -20.74 -1.91 -1.84
C ASP A 235 -20.76 -0.56 -2.58
N ALA A 236 -19.68 0.21 -2.41
CA ALA A 236 -19.51 1.50 -3.07
C ALA A 236 -18.06 1.65 -3.53
N THR A 237 -17.88 2.19 -4.72
CA THR A 237 -16.54 2.55 -5.21
C THR A 237 -16.11 3.87 -4.59
N VAL A 238 -15.00 3.85 -3.85
CA VAL A 238 -14.48 4.99 -3.08
C VAL A 238 -13.13 5.48 -3.59
N TYR A 239 -12.46 4.71 -4.44
CA TYR A 239 -11.08 4.94 -4.83
C TYR A 239 -10.85 4.70 -6.32
N ASN A 240 -9.98 5.50 -6.94
CA ASN A 240 -9.48 5.29 -8.30
C ASN A 240 -7.98 5.07 -8.25
N TYR A 241 -7.56 3.84 -8.56
CA TYR A 241 -6.17 3.41 -8.60
C TYR A 241 -5.58 3.59 -10.01
N SER A 242 -4.53 4.36 -10.13
CA SER A 242 -3.81 4.60 -11.39
C SER A 242 -2.91 3.43 -11.76
N ILE A 243 -3.08 2.88 -12.95
CA ILE A 243 -2.22 1.81 -13.46
C ILE A 243 -0.97 2.42 -14.11
N ASN A 244 0.18 1.82 -13.85
CA ASN A 244 1.49 2.17 -14.44
C ASN A 244 2.04 3.56 -14.09
N THR A 245 1.61 4.13 -12.97
CA THR A 245 2.20 5.36 -12.42
C THR A 245 3.31 5.10 -11.40
N GLY A 246 3.34 3.89 -10.81
CA GLY A 246 4.27 3.52 -9.76
C GLY A 246 5.63 3.00 -10.25
N ILE A 247 6.59 2.93 -9.33
CA ILE A 247 8.01 2.57 -9.54
C ILE A 247 8.20 1.11 -10.03
N SER A 248 7.19 0.24 -9.91
CA SER A 248 7.31 -1.22 -10.09
C SER A 248 6.90 -1.76 -11.47
N THR A 249 6.70 -0.93 -12.48
CA THR A 249 5.99 -1.29 -13.73
C THR A 249 6.85 -1.72 -14.93
N GLY A 250 8.16 -1.92 -14.78
CA GLY A 250 9.05 -2.36 -15.87
C GLY A 250 9.04 -3.88 -16.12
N THR A 251 8.98 -4.30 -17.39
CA THR A 251 9.12 -5.71 -17.79
C THR A 251 10.57 -6.17 -17.86
N ARG A 252 11.54 -5.25 -17.97
CA ARG A 252 12.97 -5.55 -18.03
C ARG A 252 13.73 -4.80 -16.94
N ILE A 253 14.58 -5.51 -16.23
CA ILE A 253 15.40 -4.97 -15.12
C ILE A 253 16.76 -4.64 -15.69
N THR A 254 17.07 -3.35 -15.80
CA THR A 254 18.29 -2.82 -16.46
C THR A 254 19.27 -2.16 -15.49
N THR A 255 18.90 -2.05 -14.19
CA THR A 255 19.78 -1.51 -13.14
C THR A 255 19.70 -2.36 -11.88
N LEU A 256 20.79 -2.41 -11.11
CA LEU A 256 20.81 -3.09 -9.80
C LEU A 256 19.84 -2.44 -8.81
N SER A 257 19.66 -1.12 -8.86
CA SER A 257 18.71 -0.43 -8.00
C SER A 257 17.27 -0.91 -8.23
N GLN A 258 16.85 -1.14 -9.49
CA GLN A 258 15.53 -1.75 -9.76
C GLN A 258 15.42 -3.16 -9.16
N TRP A 259 16.52 -3.91 -9.19
CA TRP A 259 16.56 -5.25 -8.60
C TRP A 259 16.51 -5.24 -7.08
N GLU A 260 17.26 -4.35 -6.44
CA GLU A 260 17.22 -4.13 -4.98
C GLU A 260 15.80 -3.77 -4.51
N HIS A 261 15.09 -2.91 -5.25
CA HIS A 261 13.69 -2.60 -4.96
C HIS A 261 12.82 -3.87 -4.90
N ILE A 262 13.01 -4.80 -5.84
CA ILE A 262 12.28 -6.08 -5.86
C ILE A 262 12.68 -6.96 -4.69
N CYS A 263 13.97 -7.04 -4.37
CA CYS A 263 14.50 -7.84 -3.26
C CYS A 263 14.10 -7.27 -1.90
N SER A 264 13.79 -5.97 -1.78
CA SER A 264 13.41 -5.31 -0.53
C SER A 264 12.16 -5.93 0.15
N ALA A 265 11.37 -6.71 -0.59
CA ALA A 265 10.30 -7.54 -0.03
C ALA A 265 10.77 -8.48 1.10
N ALA A 266 12.03 -8.92 1.08
CA ALA A 266 12.61 -9.73 2.14
C ALA A 266 12.62 -9.00 3.48
N SER A 267 12.91 -7.70 3.49
CA SER A 267 12.93 -6.88 4.70
C SER A 267 11.57 -6.85 5.40
N VAL A 268 10.48 -6.86 4.63
CA VAL A 268 9.11 -6.92 5.15
C VAL A 268 8.89 -8.23 5.91
N PHE A 269 9.26 -9.37 5.33
CA PHE A 269 9.07 -10.66 6.00
C PHE A 269 10.01 -10.81 7.19
N THR A 270 11.24 -10.33 7.12
CA THR A 270 12.17 -10.32 8.25
C THR A 270 11.59 -9.54 9.42
N ALA A 271 11.12 -8.31 9.19
CA ALA A 271 10.50 -7.49 10.22
C ALA A 271 9.22 -8.13 10.77
N LEU A 272 8.40 -8.72 9.88
CA LEU A 272 7.15 -9.37 10.28
C LEU A 272 7.41 -10.60 11.16
N PHE A 273 8.35 -11.48 10.79
CA PHE A 273 8.68 -12.66 11.61
C PHE A 273 9.35 -12.30 12.92
N ASP A 274 10.23 -11.30 12.92
CA ASP A 274 10.88 -10.82 14.14
C ASP A 274 9.84 -10.29 15.14
N GLU A 275 8.89 -9.47 14.66
CA GLU A 275 7.84 -8.94 15.53
C GLU A 275 6.85 -10.02 15.98
N ILE A 276 6.42 -10.92 15.09
CA ILE A 276 5.56 -12.05 15.47
C ILE A 276 6.21 -12.90 16.56
N SER A 277 7.55 -13.06 16.55
CA SER A 277 8.27 -13.82 17.56
C SER A 277 8.24 -13.18 18.96
N ARG A 278 7.96 -11.87 19.04
CA ARG A 278 7.83 -11.11 20.28
C ARG A 278 6.41 -11.06 20.83
N LEU A 279 5.42 -11.42 20.01
CA LEU A 279 4.02 -11.47 20.46
C LEU A 279 3.84 -12.56 21.51
N PRO A 280 2.89 -12.39 22.46
CA PRO A 280 2.55 -13.43 23.43
C PRO A 280 2.18 -14.76 22.74
N GLU A 281 2.49 -15.89 23.36
CA GLU A 281 2.12 -17.20 22.86
C GLU A 281 0.60 -17.30 22.62
N GLY A 282 0.19 -17.85 21.48
CA GLY A 282 -1.22 -17.96 21.10
C GLY A 282 -1.85 -16.69 20.54
N SER A 283 -1.05 -15.62 20.30
CA SER A 283 -1.52 -14.40 19.62
C SER A 283 -1.99 -14.68 18.21
N LEU A 284 -1.26 -15.54 17.48
CA LEU A 284 -1.61 -16.00 16.14
C LEU A 284 -2.09 -17.46 16.17
N LEU A 285 -3.00 -17.78 15.26
CA LEU A 285 -3.40 -19.15 14.97
C LEU A 285 -2.32 -19.87 14.15
N PRO A 286 -2.15 -21.19 14.29
CA PRO A 286 -1.17 -21.95 13.49
C PRO A 286 -1.36 -21.79 11.99
N GLU A 287 -2.60 -21.73 11.51
CA GLU A 287 -2.92 -21.51 10.10
C GLU A 287 -2.53 -20.10 9.59
N GLU A 288 -2.58 -19.08 10.44
CA GLU A 288 -2.13 -17.72 10.09
C GLU A 288 -0.61 -17.70 9.92
N MET A 289 0.13 -18.30 10.85
CA MET A 289 1.59 -18.44 10.73
C MET A 289 1.98 -19.25 9.48
N PHE A 290 1.24 -20.35 9.20
CA PHE A 290 1.46 -21.12 7.98
C PHE A 290 1.23 -20.29 6.72
N ALA A 291 0.15 -19.49 6.69
CA ALA A 291 -0.17 -18.61 5.56
C ALA A 291 0.92 -17.56 5.32
N VAL A 292 1.44 -16.93 6.38
CA VAL A 292 2.55 -15.95 6.29
C VAL A 292 3.82 -16.62 5.74
N LYS A 293 4.20 -17.80 6.25
CA LYS A 293 5.35 -18.55 5.74
C LYS A 293 5.18 -18.93 4.26
N LYS A 294 3.99 -19.36 3.87
CA LYS A 294 3.65 -19.69 2.48
C LYS A 294 3.79 -18.46 1.57
N GLU A 295 3.32 -17.29 2.01
CA GLU A 295 3.44 -16.04 1.25
C GLU A 295 4.92 -15.62 1.09
N CYS A 296 5.72 -15.72 2.15
CA CYS A 296 7.16 -15.47 2.13
C CYS A 296 7.85 -16.36 1.07
N ARG A 297 7.60 -17.67 1.07
CA ARG A 297 8.15 -18.60 0.07
C ARG A 297 7.70 -18.28 -1.35
N ALA A 298 6.42 -17.93 -1.53
CA ALA A 298 5.87 -17.54 -2.81
C ALA A 298 6.50 -16.25 -3.34
N MET A 299 6.84 -15.29 -2.46
CA MET A 299 7.50 -14.05 -2.85
C MET A 299 8.95 -14.29 -3.29
N LEU A 300 9.72 -15.10 -2.54
CA LEU A 300 11.06 -15.47 -2.98
C LEU A 300 11.03 -16.22 -4.32
N ARG A 301 10.09 -17.17 -4.51
CA ARG A 301 9.89 -17.85 -5.79
C ARG A 301 9.66 -16.86 -6.95
N LYS A 302 8.81 -15.85 -6.74
CA LYS A 302 8.58 -14.78 -7.74
C LYS A 302 9.85 -13.97 -8.02
N ASN A 303 10.65 -13.66 -6.99
CA ASN A 303 11.91 -12.94 -7.16
C ASN A 303 12.91 -13.77 -7.97
N ILE A 304 13.04 -15.07 -7.67
CA ILE A 304 13.89 -16.00 -8.45
C ILE A 304 13.44 -16.05 -9.93
N GLN A 305 12.14 -16.17 -10.20
CA GLN A 305 11.61 -16.16 -11.56
C GLN A 305 11.85 -14.82 -12.30
N LYS A 306 11.83 -13.70 -11.57
CA LYS A 306 12.16 -12.39 -12.14
C LYS A 306 13.63 -12.22 -12.54
N MET A 307 14.54 -13.09 -12.07
CA MET A 307 15.94 -13.11 -12.55
C MET A 307 16.05 -13.30 -14.07
N ASP A 308 15.06 -13.93 -14.71
CA ASP A 308 15.03 -14.09 -16.15
C ASP A 308 14.92 -12.76 -16.91
N PHE A 309 14.32 -11.75 -16.26
CA PHE A 309 14.13 -10.41 -16.81
C PHE A 309 15.28 -9.45 -16.50
N VAL A 310 16.26 -9.87 -15.70
CA VAL A 310 17.47 -9.09 -15.42
C VAL A 310 18.41 -9.11 -16.63
N ALA A 311 18.95 -7.94 -16.96
CA ALA A 311 19.93 -7.78 -18.04
C ALA A 311 21.11 -8.77 -17.85
N PRO A 312 21.57 -9.46 -18.93
CA PRO A 312 22.56 -10.53 -18.83
C PRO A 312 23.83 -10.13 -18.08
N GLU A 313 24.29 -8.91 -18.29
CA GLU A 313 25.50 -8.34 -17.67
C GLU A 313 25.37 -8.14 -16.16
N LEU A 314 24.15 -7.99 -15.64
CA LEU A 314 23.88 -7.76 -14.21
C LEU A 314 23.52 -9.04 -13.44
N LYS A 315 23.34 -10.17 -14.11
CA LYS A 315 22.78 -11.40 -13.48
C LYS A 315 23.61 -11.90 -12.31
N LYS A 316 24.93 -11.77 -12.35
CA LYS A 316 25.81 -12.22 -11.27
C LYS A 316 25.58 -11.38 -10.01
N GLU A 317 25.71 -10.06 -10.12
CA GLU A 317 25.51 -9.14 -8.98
C GLU A 317 24.06 -9.18 -8.49
N ALA A 318 23.10 -9.31 -9.39
CA ALA A 318 21.69 -9.46 -9.00
C ALA A 318 21.46 -10.73 -8.18
N ARG A 319 22.16 -11.84 -8.48
CA ARG A 319 22.09 -13.05 -7.68
C ARG A 319 22.71 -12.85 -6.30
N ASP A 320 23.84 -12.18 -6.23
CA ASP A 320 24.48 -11.88 -4.93
C ASP A 320 23.55 -11.03 -4.07
N ILE A 321 22.94 -9.98 -4.61
CA ILE A 321 21.92 -9.15 -3.94
C ILE A 321 20.73 -10.00 -3.47
N LEU A 322 20.20 -10.89 -4.32
CA LEU A 322 19.11 -11.78 -3.93
C LEU A 322 19.47 -12.61 -2.70
N CYS A 323 20.69 -13.15 -2.68
CA CYS A 323 21.18 -13.97 -1.56
C CYS A 323 21.45 -13.13 -0.30
N GLU A 324 21.88 -11.87 -0.43
CA GLU A 324 22.03 -10.96 0.71
C GLU A 324 20.68 -10.66 1.38
N TYR A 325 19.64 -10.40 0.59
CA TYR A 325 18.30 -10.10 1.11
C TYR A 325 17.59 -11.32 1.70
N TRP A 326 17.64 -12.47 1.03
CA TRP A 326 16.85 -13.64 1.38
C TRP A 326 17.60 -14.75 2.12
N GLY A 327 18.94 -14.68 2.16
CA GLY A 327 19.81 -15.72 2.70
C GLY A 327 20.09 -16.85 1.70
N HIS A 328 21.38 -17.22 1.57
CA HIS A 328 21.86 -18.23 0.62
C HIS A 328 21.11 -19.56 0.70
N SER A 329 20.93 -20.08 1.93
CA SER A 329 20.29 -21.38 2.15
C SER A 329 18.83 -21.39 1.72
N PHE A 330 18.08 -20.30 1.99
CA PHE A 330 16.68 -20.19 1.63
C PHE A 330 16.49 -20.03 0.12
N VAL A 331 17.37 -19.27 -0.54
CA VAL A 331 17.37 -19.15 -2.02
C VAL A 331 17.60 -20.52 -2.65
N GLN A 332 18.60 -21.30 -2.18
CA GLN A 332 18.88 -22.64 -2.67
C GLN A 332 17.69 -23.58 -2.48
N GLU A 333 17.05 -23.55 -1.32
CA GLU A 333 15.88 -24.38 -1.03
C GLU A 333 14.76 -24.15 -2.04
N ILE A 334 14.40 -22.87 -2.29
CA ILE A 334 13.33 -22.52 -3.23
C ILE A 334 13.73 -22.82 -4.70
N GLU A 335 15.00 -22.68 -5.07
CA GLU A 335 15.47 -23.09 -6.40
C GLU A 335 15.34 -24.60 -6.62
N CYS A 336 15.62 -25.41 -5.61
CA CYS A 336 15.40 -26.87 -5.67
C CYS A 336 13.93 -27.22 -5.86
N GLU A 337 13.02 -26.53 -5.15
CA GLU A 337 11.58 -26.72 -5.34
C GLU A 337 11.12 -26.37 -6.76
N ILE A 338 11.57 -25.22 -7.31
CA ILE A 338 11.23 -24.80 -8.67
C ILE A 338 11.66 -25.85 -9.69
N LYS A 339 12.86 -26.42 -9.54
CA LYS A 339 13.37 -27.49 -10.42
C LYS A 339 12.55 -28.77 -10.32
N ALA A 340 12.15 -29.17 -9.10
CA ALA A 340 11.34 -30.36 -8.88
C ALA A 340 9.96 -30.23 -9.52
N ASP A 341 9.31 -29.06 -9.36
CA ASP A 341 8.00 -28.78 -9.97
C ASP A 341 8.08 -28.78 -11.51
N GLY A 342 9.15 -28.23 -12.12
CA GLY A 342 9.38 -28.22 -13.57
C GLY A 342 9.55 -29.61 -14.15
N ASN A 343 10.22 -30.54 -13.44
CA ASN A 343 10.41 -31.91 -13.88
C ASN A 343 9.12 -32.76 -13.80
N SER A 344 8.22 -32.44 -12.87
CA SER A 344 6.94 -33.15 -12.71
C SER A 344 5.94 -32.81 -13.84
N THR A 345 6.00 -31.60 -14.39
CA THR A 345 5.15 -31.16 -15.52
C THR A 345 5.65 -31.60 -16.88
N ALA A 346 6.94 -31.96 -17.01
CA ALA A 346 7.53 -32.47 -18.26
C ALA A 346 7.34 -33.98 -18.47
N SER A 347 6.86 -34.70 -17.43
CA SER A 347 6.64 -36.17 -17.43
C SER A 347 5.16 -36.57 -17.41
N SER A 348 4.26 -35.65 -17.54
CA SER A 348 2.80 -35.82 -17.72
C SER A 348 2.33 -35.33 -19.09
#